data_aeb2f6ac6f671c6e7a0d94c1a172f7f9
#
_entry.id   aeb2f6ac6f671c6e7a0d94c1a172f7f9
#
_cell.length_a   1.000
_cell.length_b   1.000
_cell.length_c   1.000
_cell.angle_alpha   90.00
_cell.angle_beta   90.00
_cell.angle_gamma   90.00
#
_symmetry.space_group_name_H-M   'P 1'
#
loop_
_entity.id
_entity.type
_entity.pdbx_description
1 polymer ?
#
loop_
_entity_poly.entity_id
_entity_poly.type
_entity_poly.pdbx_seq_one_letter_code
_entity_poly.pdbx_strand_id
1 'polypeptide(L)'
;MEVKKKLLENCRVLDFTNQLGFLCGKILGDLGADVIKVEKPGGDESRNAGPYYKDKPDPEKNLYWFSYNHNKRGITLDIETKTGQEILKKLIEKTDILVETFAPGYLAGLGLDYEDLSKINPKLVMCSITPFGRTGPYKDYDGSDLIYMAMSGFMSLVGDPDRPPVRVTLPQSYMWTGMHAAAGAMMAYYYRGLSGEGQHVDVSAQAGVLWACSIAPSFYDYNKELPGRAGVFITGRSITGAKMRAVEPCKDGYVNYIIYGGPAGIRTNMRMTEWMENKGGAPDYLKSKDWKKFNIATVTQAEIDQIEAANNKFLKGVTKKEFFDTCLEQDMLGYPVTTSQDTMEDEQLKSRGLWKEIEHEDLGTKITYPAFFTKFSTLACDLWRRAPLIGEHNEEIYAELGYQREDVLNLMRANVI
;
A
#
# COMPACT_ATOMS: atom_id res chain seq x y z
N MET A 1 -18.57 -13.15 -24.12
CA MET A 1 -18.59 -12.70 -22.71
C MET A 1 -19.18 -11.30 -22.71
N GLU A 2 -20.20 -11.06 -21.92
CA GLU A 2 -20.76 -9.72 -21.74
C GLU A 2 -19.69 -8.81 -21.13
N VAL A 3 -19.47 -7.64 -21.74
CA VAL A 3 -18.49 -6.67 -21.24
C VAL A 3 -19.05 -6.12 -19.93
N LYS A 4 -18.41 -6.47 -18.82
CA LYS A 4 -18.82 -5.95 -17.51
C LYS A 4 -18.60 -4.43 -17.47
N LYS A 5 -19.58 -3.69 -16.96
CA LYS A 5 -19.43 -2.25 -16.70
C LYS A 5 -18.35 -1.99 -15.66
N LYS A 6 -17.66 -0.87 -15.81
CA LYS A 6 -16.71 -0.39 -14.79
C LYS A 6 -17.45 0.38 -13.71
N LEU A 7 -16.99 0.30 -12.47
CA LEU A 7 -17.66 0.98 -11.34
C LEU A 7 -17.69 2.51 -11.53
N LEU A 8 -16.60 3.08 -12.00
CA LEU A 8 -16.40 4.52 -12.16
C LEU A 8 -16.27 4.96 -13.63
N GLU A 9 -16.91 4.25 -14.59
CA GLU A 9 -16.75 4.55 -16.02
C GLU A 9 -17.14 5.97 -16.45
N ASN A 10 -17.98 6.66 -15.65
CA ASN A 10 -18.41 8.03 -15.89
C ASN A 10 -17.79 9.04 -14.91
N CYS A 11 -16.75 8.65 -14.20
CA CYS A 11 -16.05 9.51 -13.26
C CYS A 11 -14.73 9.96 -13.86
N ARG A 12 -14.54 11.27 -13.97
CA ARG A 12 -13.27 11.89 -14.39
C ARG A 12 -12.50 12.39 -13.19
N VAL A 13 -11.22 12.02 -13.13
CA VAL A 13 -10.31 12.38 -12.04
C VAL A 13 -9.12 13.16 -12.61
N LEU A 14 -8.82 14.32 -12.06
CA LEU A 14 -7.54 14.99 -12.26
C LEU A 14 -6.60 14.60 -11.11
N ASP A 15 -5.41 14.13 -11.44
CA ASP A 15 -4.42 13.63 -10.49
C ASP A 15 -3.15 14.48 -10.56
N PHE A 16 -3.03 15.44 -9.63
CA PHE A 16 -1.85 16.30 -9.43
C PHE A 16 -0.96 15.77 -8.28
N THR A 17 -1.03 14.47 -7.99
CA THR A 17 -0.28 13.91 -6.86
C THR A 17 1.17 13.62 -7.24
N ASN A 18 2.04 13.64 -6.24
CA ASN A 18 3.35 13.01 -6.25
C ASN A 18 3.28 11.61 -5.60
N GLN A 19 4.43 11.02 -5.24
CA GLN A 19 4.52 9.68 -4.64
C GLN A 19 3.58 9.46 -3.45
N LEU A 20 3.29 10.50 -2.67
CA LEU A 20 2.42 10.41 -1.50
C LEU A 20 0.98 10.05 -1.88
N GLY A 21 0.51 10.48 -3.04
CA GLY A 21 -0.88 10.31 -3.49
C GLY A 21 -1.08 9.38 -4.69
N PHE A 22 -0.03 8.90 -5.37
CA PHE A 22 -0.16 8.09 -6.59
C PHE A 22 -1.15 6.93 -6.45
N LEU A 23 -1.14 6.25 -5.31
CA LEU A 23 -2.03 5.11 -5.08
C LEU A 23 -3.51 5.52 -5.04
N CYS A 24 -3.84 6.73 -4.62
CA CYS A 24 -5.22 7.23 -4.68
C CYS A 24 -5.74 7.24 -6.12
N GLY A 25 -5.03 7.93 -7.03
CA GLY A 25 -5.38 7.96 -8.44
C GLY A 25 -5.37 6.57 -9.09
N LYS A 26 -4.40 5.71 -8.71
CA LYS A 26 -4.35 4.32 -9.17
C LYS A 26 -5.63 3.55 -8.79
N ILE A 27 -6.05 3.59 -7.53
CA ILE A 27 -7.25 2.88 -7.07
C ILE A 27 -8.49 3.35 -7.85
N LEU A 28 -8.64 4.66 -8.05
CA LEU A 28 -9.76 5.20 -8.83
C LEU A 28 -9.71 4.73 -10.29
N GLY A 29 -8.52 4.69 -10.90
CA GLY A 29 -8.32 4.15 -12.26
C GLY A 29 -8.60 2.65 -12.36
N ASP A 30 -8.19 1.84 -11.38
CA ASP A 30 -8.46 0.41 -11.33
C ASP A 30 -9.97 0.12 -11.18
N LEU A 31 -10.70 1.01 -10.52
CA LEU A 31 -12.17 1.00 -10.46
C LEU A 31 -12.84 1.49 -11.75
N GLY A 32 -12.06 1.98 -12.72
CA GLY A 32 -12.52 2.33 -14.04
C GLY A 32 -12.78 3.81 -14.29
N ALA A 33 -12.35 4.70 -13.39
CA ALA A 33 -12.39 6.13 -13.63
C ALA A 33 -11.46 6.54 -14.77
N ASP A 34 -11.81 7.62 -15.49
CA ASP A 34 -10.93 8.32 -16.43
C ASP A 34 -9.98 9.21 -15.64
N VAL A 35 -8.83 8.66 -15.24
CA VAL A 35 -7.83 9.38 -14.45
C VAL A 35 -6.82 10.05 -15.38
N ILE A 36 -6.74 11.38 -15.29
CA ILE A 36 -5.78 12.19 -16.00
C ILE A 36 -4.70 12.61 -15.02
N LYS A 37 -3.52 12.00 -15.15
CA LYS A 37 -2.31 12.39 -14.42
C LYS A 37 -1.75 13.65 -15.02
N VAL A 38 -1.63 14.70 -14.21
CA VAL A 38 -1.09 15.98 -14.62
C VAL A 38 0.30 16.14 -14.04
N GLU A 39 1.28 16.39 -14.91
CA GLU A 39 2.68 16.61 -14.56
C GLU A 39 3.10 18.02 -15.01
N LYS A 40 4.16 18.56 -14.45
CA LYS A 40 4.81 19.75 -15.04
C LYS A 40 5.46 19.38 -16.39
N PRO A 41 5.67 20.32 -17.31
CA PRO A 41 6.52 20.11 -18.46
C PRO A 41 7.87 19.51 -18.04
N GLY A 42 8.27 18.40 -18.68
CA GLY A 42 9.45 17.62 -18.29
C GLY A 42 9.19 16.45 -17.33
N GLY A 43 7.96 16.30 -16.83
CA GLY A 43 7.54 15.17 -16.01
C GLY A 43 7.64 15.40 -14.50
N ASP A 44 7.11 14.47 -13.74
CA ASP A 44 7.14 14.47 -12.28
C ASP A 44 8.55 14.12 -11.76
N GLU A 45 9.00 14.79 -10.70
CA GLU A 45 10.33 14.57 -10.09
C GLU A 45 10.55 13.12 -9.62
N SER A 46 9.48 12.43 -9.23
CA SER A 46 9.55 11.04 -8.80
C SER A 46 10.01 10.08 -9.90
N ARG A 47 9.90 10.46 -11.16
CA ARG A 47 10.42 9.70 -12.30
C ARG A 47 11.95 9.57 -12.26
N ASN A 48 12.62 10.49 -11.56
CA ASN A 48 14.09 10.53 -11.43
C ASN A 48 14.62 9.71 -10.24
N ALA A 49 13.76 9.09 -9.45
CA ALA A 49 14.13 8.25 -8.33
C ALA A 49 13.87 6.76 -8.67
N GLY A 50 14.91 5.97 -8.94
CA GLY A 50 14.77 4.54 -9.26
C GLY A 50 13.90 3.73 -8.27
N PRO A 51 13.71 2.43 -8.51
CA PRO A 51 14.44 1.59 -9.46
C PRO A 51 14.01 1.77 -10.91
N TYR A 52 14.94 1.50 -11.84
CA TYR A 52 14.70 1.63 -13.27
C TYR A 52 14.74 0.27 -13.98
N TYR A 53 14.04 0.17 -15.10
CA TYR A 53 14.08 -1.02 -15.93
C TYR A 53 15.52 -1.31 -16.41
N LYS A 54 15.99 -2.54 -16.11
CA LYS A 54 17.38 -2.98 -16.36
C LYS A 54 18.46 -2.08 -15.77
N ASP A 55 18.15 -1.42 -14.62
CA ASP A 55 19.06 -0.54 -13.88
C ASP A 55 19.64 0.64 -14.71
N LYS A 56 18.92 1.05 -15.76
CA LYS A 56 19.31 2.19 -16.61
C LYS A 56 18.50 3.42 -16.25
N PRO A 57 19.10 4.47 -15.65
CA PRO A 57 18.41 5.70 -15.33
C PRO A 57 17.76 6.34 -16.54
N ASP A 58 16.42 6.42 -16.51
CA ASP A 58 15.61 6.99 -17.57
C ASP A 58 14.24 7.31 -16.95
N PRO A 59 13.78 8.58 -16.95
CA PRO A 59 12.51 8.99 -16.37
C PRO A 59 11.29 8.22 -16.93
N GLU A 60 11.42 7.74 -18.19
CA GLU A 60 10.37 6.96 -18.84
C GLU A 60 10.47 5.45 -18.57
N LYS A 61 11.46 5.01 -17.78
CA LYS A 61 11.69 3.60 -17.41
C LYS A 61 11.69 3.35 -15.92
N ASN A 62 11.05 4.20 -15.18
CA ASN A 62 10.94 4.12 -13.72
C ASN A 62 9.91 3.06 -13.32
N LEU A 63 10.35 2.00 -12.61
CA LEU A 63 9.48 0.89 -12.21
C LEU A 63 8.49 1.27 -11.10
N TYR A 64 8.86 2.24 -10.25
CA TYR A 64 7.93 2.77 -9.25
C TYR A 64 6.78 3.54 -9.93
N TRP A 65 7.11 4.38 -10.93
CA TRP A 65 6.11 5.06 -11.75
C TRP A 65 5.16 4.06 -12.42
N PHE A 66 5.70 3.03 -13.04
CA PHE A 66 4.91 1.99 -13.70
C PHE A 66 3.93 1.32 -12.72
N SER A 67 4.38 1.03 -11.49
CA SER A 67 3.58 0.32 -10.49
C SER A 67 2.39 1.13 -9.97
N TYR A 68 2.49 2.46 -9.95
CA TYR A 68 1.48 3.30 -9.30
C TYR A 68 0.74 4.27 -10.24
N ASN A 69 1.11 4.32 -11.52
CA ASN A 69 0.45 5.22 -12.48
C ASN A 69 -0.19 4.51 -13.67
N HIS A 70 -0.27 3.18 -13.66
CA HIS A 70 -1.06 2.48 -14.67
C HIS A 70 -2.55 2.86 -14.55
N ASN A 71 -3.33 2.60 -15.62
CA ASN A 71 -4.72 3.00 -15.77
C ASN A 71 -4.95 4.53 -15.81
N LYS A 72 -3.90 5.35 -15.94
CA LYS A 72 -4.00 6.81 -16.08
C LYS A 72 -3.66 7.22 -17.50
N ARG A 73 -4.26 8.32 -17.97
CA ARG A 73 -3.79 9.12 -19.10
C ARG A 73 -2.85 10.19 -18.57
N GLY A 74 -1.77 10.53 -19.25
CA GLY A 74 -0.78 11.51 -18.79
C GLY A 74 -0.80 12.78 -19.66
N ILE A 75 -0.87 13.93 -19.03
CA ILE A 75 -0.66 15.23 -19.66
C ILE A 75 0.37 16.05 -18.90
N THR A 76 0.97 17.01 -19.60
CA THR A 76 1.79 18.05 -18.97
C THR A 76 1.00 19.35 -18.89
N LEU A 77 1.13 20.09 -17.76
CA LEU A 77 0.51 21.40 -17.57
C LEU A 77 1.23 22.19 -16.48
N ASP A 78 1.69 23.39 -16.81
CA ASP A 78 2.26 24.34 -15.85
C ASP A 78 1.18 25.30 -15.34
N ILE A 79 0.65 25.01 -14.16
CA ILE A 79 -0.37 25.83 -13.49
C ILE A 79 0.18 27.13 -12.84
N GLU A 80 1.49 27.34 -12.86
CA GLU A 80 2.09 28.61 -12.43
C GLU A 80 1.92 29.69 -13.48
N THR A 81 1.70 29.31 -14.76
CA THR A 81 1.39 30.24 -15.86
C THR A 81 -0.09 30.59 -15.89
N LYS A 82 -0.41 31.82 -16.29
CA LYS A 82 -1.81 32.23 -16.46
C LYS A 82 -2.58 31.35 -17.46
N THR A 83 -1.93 31.03 -18.57
CA THR A 83 -2.52 30.14 -19.59
C THR A 83 -2.78 28.75 -19.01
N GLY A 84 -1.84 28.19 -18.24
CA GLY A 84 -2.04 26.90 -17.56
C GLY A 84 -3.18 26.93 -16.55
N GLN A 85 -3.35 28.04 -15.81
CA GLN A 85 -4.49 28.24 -14.90
C GLN A 85 -5.83 28.26 -15.64
N GLU A 86 -5.89 28.93 -16.81
CA GLU A 86 -7.10 28.95 -17.65
C GLU A 86 -7.43 27.56 -18.19
N ILE A 87 -6.41 26.81 -18.61
CA ILE A 87 -6.58 25.41 -19.05
C ILE A 87 -7.09 24.54 -17.89
N LEU A 88 -6.49 24.65 -16.71
CA LEU A 88 -6.95 23.91 -15.53
C LEU A 88 -8.43 24.21 -15.24
N LYS A 89 -8.85 25.47 -15.26
CA LYS A 89 -10.25 25.85 -15.04
C LYS A 89 -11.20 25.17 -16.04
N LYS A 90 -10.83 25.07 -17.31
CA LYS A 90 -11.61 24.35 -18.31
C LYS A 90 -11.66 22.82 -18.02
N LEU A 91 -10.56 22.23 -17.54
CA LEU A 91 -10.55 20.83 -17.12
C LEU A 91 -11.49 20.59 -15.94
N ILE A 92 -11.51 21.50 -14.97
CA ILE A 92 -12.34 21.43 -13.76
C ILE A 92 -13.83 21.40 -14.07
N GLU A 93 -14.29 22.11 -15.13
CA GLU A 93 -15.70 22.08 -15.55
C GLU A 93 -16.23 20.65 -15.81
N LYS A 94 -15.33 19.75 -16.22
CA LYS A 94 -15.64 18.35 -16.58
C LYS A 94 -15.07 17.33 -15.59
N THR A 95 -14.57 17.77 -14.45
CA THR A 95 -13.89 16.93 -13.47
C THR A 95 -14.81 16.60 -12.30
N ASP A 96 -14.85 15.33 -11.94
CA ASP A 96 -15.61 14.88 -10.78
C ASP A 96 -14.78 14.91 -9.50
N ILE A 97 -13.52 14.49 -9.59
CA ILE A 97 -12.60 14.41 -8.46
C ILE A 97 -11.26 15.03 -8.86
N LEU A 98 -10.77 15.97 -8.06
CA LEU A 98 -9.39 16.48 -8.13
C LEU A 98 -8.61 15.90 -6.94
N VAL A 99 -7.48 15.23 -7.21
CA VAL A 99 -6.57 14.73 -6.16
C VAL A 99 -5.24 15.45 -6.28
N GLU A 100 -4.72 15.99 -5.18
CA GLU A 100 -3.48 16.76 -5.19
C GLU A 100 -2.63 16.52 -3.93
N THR A 101 -1.33 16.83 -4.03
CA THR A 101 -0.36 16.73 -2.92
C THR A 101 0.49 18.00 -2.77
N PHE A 102 -0.04 19.15 -3.13
CA PHE A 102 0.67 20.40 -2.96
C PHE A 102 0.78 20.81 -1.48
N ALA A 103 1.76 21.64 -1.18
CA ALA A 103 1.87 22.21 0.16
C ALA A 103 0.61 23.05 0.48
N PRO A 104 0.14 23.06 1.74
CA PRO A 104 -1.00 23.87 2.15
C PRO A 104 -0.80 25.35 1.74
N GLY A 105 -1.81 25.93 1.10
CA GLY A 105 -1.77 27.32 0.63
C GLY A 105 -1.18 27.52 -0.77
N TYR A 106 -0.50 26.54 -1.37
CA TYR A 106 0.06 26.68 -2.72
C TYR A 106 -1.02 26.98 -3.76
N LEU A 107 -2.07 26.16 -3.84
CA LEU A 107 -3.17 26.39 -4.77
C LEU A 107 -3.96 27.68 -4.46
N ALA A 108 -4.12 28.02 -3.17
CA ALA A 108 -4.74 29.27 -2.75
C ALA A 108 -3.96 30.49 -3.26
N GLY A 109 -2.62 30.44 -3.23
CA GLY A 109 -1.74 31.47 -3.78
C GLY A 109 -1.91 31.70 -5.30
N LEU A 110 -2.40 30.68 -6.01
CA LEU A 110 -2.68 30.73 -7.45
C LEU A 110 -4.16 31.02 -7.77
N GLY A 111 -5.04 31.14 -6.76
CA GLY A 111 -6.49 31.27 -6.97
C GLY A 111 -7.13 29.99 -7.52
N LEU A 112 -6.61 28.83 -7.11
CA LEU A 112 -6.99 27.50 -7.57
C LEU A 112 -7.32 26.55 -6.41
N ASP A 113 -7.59 27.05 -5.20
CA ASP A 113 -8.02 26.21 -4.08
C ASP A 113 -9.49 25.78 -4.24
N TYR A 114 -9.95 24.89 -3.40
CA TYR A 114 -11.32 24.37 -3.43
C TYR A 114 -12.39 25.48 -3.47
N GLU A 115 -12.21 26.54 -2.67
CA GLU A 115 -13.12 27.68 -2.62
C GLU A 115 -13.24 28.44 -3.96
N ASP A 116 -12.20 28.41 -4.81
CA ASP A 116 -12.20 29.01 -6.13
C ASP A 116 -12.74 28.04 -7.17
N LEU A 117 -12.28 26.78 -7.14
CA LEU A 117 -12.65 25.77 -8.12
C LEU A 117 -14.11 25.31 -7.97
N SER A 118 -14.65 25.29 -6.75
CA SER A 118 -16.06 24.97 -6.49
C SER A 118 -17.04 26.00 -7.06
N LYS A 119 -16.61 27.25 -7.30
CA LYS A 119 -17.42 28.26 -8.03
C LYS A 119 -17.57 27.91 -9.50
N ILE A 120 -16.57 27.23 -10.08
CA ILE A 120 -16.58 26.76 -11.47
C ILE A 120 -17.37 25.46 -11.58
N ASN A 121 -17.12 24.52 -10.66
CA ASN A 121 -17.82 23.25 -10.58
C ASN A 121 -18.28 22.96 -9.14
N PRO A 122 -19.53 23.34 -8.79
CA PRO A 122 -20.07 23.12 -7.45
C PRO A 122 -20.16 21.64 -7.03
N LYS A 123 -20.03 20.73 -8.00
CA LYS A 123 -20.02 19.27 -7.75
C LYS A 123 -18.63 18.68 -7.59
N LEU A 124 -17.58 19.49 -7.66
CA LEU A 124 -16.21 19.04 -7.54
C LEU A 124 -15.95 18.43 -6.16
N VAL A 125 -15.42 17.23 -6.14
CA VAL A 125 -14.78 16.67 -4.95
C VAL A 125 -13.27 16.95 -5.06
N MET A 126 -12.71 17.69 -4.12
CA MET A 126 -11.27 17.91 -4.05
C MET A 126 -10.68 17.13 -2.89
N CYS A 127 -9.66 16.32 -3.14
CA CYS A 127 -8.95 15.52 -2.13
C CYS A 127 -7.50 16.01 -2.05
N SER A 128 -7.18 16.73 -0.97
CA SER A 128 -5.83 17.20 -0.66
C SER A 128 -5.13 16.21 0.26
N ILE A 129 -3.95 15.76 -0.13
CA ILE A 129 -3.14 14.79 0.62
C ILE A 129 -1.85 15.49 1.04
N THR A 130 -1.68 15.71 2.32
CA THR A 130 -0.54 16.47 2.85
C THR A 130 0.18 15.70 3.97
N PRO A 131 1.42 16.06 4.30
CA PRO A 131 2.16 15.43 5.40
C PRO A 131 1.39 15.33 6.71
N PHE A 132 0.81 16.44 7.17
CA PHE A 132 0.21 16.55 8.50
C PHE A 132 -1.23 17.08 8.49
N GLY A 133 -1.86 17.23 7.31
CA GLY A 133 -3.15 17.90 7.15
C GLY A 133 -2.98 19.40 6.82
N ARG A 134 -4.05 19.99 6.31
CA ARG A 134 -4.06 21.43 5.88
C ARG A 134 -4.18 22.40 7.03
N THR A 135 -4.39 21.91 8.25
CA THR A 135 -4.60 22.73 9.47
C THR A 135 -3.72 22.23 10.60
N GLY A 136 -3.63 23.03 11.67
CA GLY A 136 -2.86 22.65 12.86
C GLY A 136 -1.39 23.13 12.83
N PRO A 137 -0.64 22.85 13.93
CA PRO A 137 0.70 23.42 14.12
C PRO A 137 1.76 22.89 13.18
N TYR A 138 1.55 21.75 12.52
CA TYR A 138 2.51 21.10 11.62
C TYR A 138 2.13 21.22 10.15
N LYS A 139 1.08 21.98 9.81
CA LYS A 139 0.57 22.09 8.42
C LYS A 139 1.62 22.48 7.39
N ASP A 140 2.61 23.27 7.79
CA ASP A 140 3.66 23.80 6.92
C ASP A 140 4.96 22.99 6.97
N TYR A 141 4.95 21.81 7.63
CA TYR A 141 6.12 20.96 7.70
C TYR A 141 6.19 20.01 6.51
N ASP A 142 7.38 19.89 5.96
CA ASP A 142 7.69 18.86 4.97
C ASP A 142 7.77 17.48 5.60
N GLY A 143 7.63 16.46 4.78
CA GLY A 143 7.67 15.10 5.24
C GLY A 143 8.12 14.10 4.18
N SER A 144 8.43 12.91 4.67
CA SER A 144 8.79 11.76 3.87
C SER A 144 8.26 10.50 4.53
N ASP A 145 8.32 9.36 3.86
CA ASP A 145 7.91 8.07 4.44
C ASP A 145 8.49 7.86 5.85
N LEU A 146 9.79 8.10 6.02
CA LEU A 146 10.45 7.94 7.31
C LEU A 146 9.86 8.85 8.40
N ILE A 147 9.56 10.10 8.06
CA ILE A 147 8.98 11.08 9.00
C ILE A 147 7.56 10.68 9.39
N TYR A 148 6.73 10.29 8.41
CA TYR A 148 5.35 9.88 8.70
C TYR A 148 5.31 8.61 9.55
N MET A 149 6.15 7.62 9.24
CA MET A 149 6.29 6.40 10.04
C MET A 149 6.77 6.68 11.47
N ALA A 150 7.67 7.65 11.66
CA ALA A 150 8.16 8.05 12.97
C ALA A 150 7.10 8.82 13.78
N MET A 151 6.50 9.86 13.19
CA MET A 151 5.61 10.77 13.89
C MET A 151 4.18 10.24 14.08
N SER A 152 3.81 9.15 13.40
CA SER A 152 2.57 8.43 13.67
C SER A 152 2.64 7.48 14.87
N GLY A 153 3.84 7.26 15.42
CA GLY A 153 4.08 6.27 16.47
C GLY A 153 4.33 4.84 15.96
N PHE A 154 4.15 4.57 14.66
CA PHE A 154 4.30 3.22 14.10
C PHE A 154 5.72 2.66 14.31
N MET A 155 6.76 3.44 14.04
CA MET A 155 8.15 2.98 14.21
C MET A 155 8.47 2.59 15.66
N SER A 156 7.80 3.18 16.64
CA SER A 156 8.01 2.82 18.04
C SER A 156 7.63 1.37 18.36
N LEU A 157 6.85 0.73 17.50
CA LEU A 157 6.35 -0.64 17.64
C LEU A 157 7.14 -1.66 16.81
N VAL A 158 8.05 -1.22 15.92
CA VAL A 158 8.72 -2.08 14.95
C VAL A 158 10.20 -2.27 15.29
N GLY A 159 10.65 -3.52 15.28
CA GLY A 159 12.02 -3.92 15.56
C GLY A 159 12.20 -4.69 16.86
N ASP A 160 13.43 -5.10 17.13
CA ASP A 160 13.80 -5.82 18.34
C ASP A 160 13.77 -4.91 19.57
N PRO A 161 13.45 -5.42 20.77
CA PRO A 161 13.32 -4.62 21.98
C PRO A 161 14.65 -4.01 22.45
N ASP A 162 15.76 -4.65 22.14
CA ASP A 162 17.13 -4.28 22.53
C ASP A 162 17.87 -3.43 21.48
N ARG A 163 17.18 -3.06 20.39
CA ARG A 163 17.74 -2.28 19.29
C ARG A 163 16.92 -1.02 19.02
N PRO A 164 17.46 -0.03 18.30
CA PRO A 164 16.67 1.12 17.85
C PRO A 164 15.46 0.69 17.00
N PRO A 165 14.41 1.51 16.96
CA PRO A 165 13.28 1.32 16.02
C PRO A 165 13.75 1.21 14.57
N VAL A 166 13.07 0.41 13.78
CA VAL A 166 13.38 0.24 12.35
C VAL A 166 12.19 0.64 11.48
N ARG A 167 12.48 1.03 10.24
CA ARG A 167 11.47 1.24 9.20
C ARG A 167 11.24 -0.01 8.36
N VAL A 168 10.12 -0.10 7.69
CA VAL A 168 9.92 -1.08 6.60
C VAL A 168 10.73 -0.64 5.38
N THR A 169 11.30 -1.59 4.65
CA THR A 169 12.22 -1.31 3.52
C THR A 169 11.58 -0.50 2.40
N LEU A 170 10.31 -0.78 2.07
CA LEU A 170 9.56 -0.03 1.06
C LEU A 170 8.70 1.05 1.73
N PRO A 171 8.44 2.20 1.07
CA PRO A 171 7.58 3.25 1.59
C PRO A 171 6.15 2.73 1.84
N GLN A 172 5.78 2.57 3.10
CA GLN A 172 4.45 2.08 3.48
C GLN A 172 3.47 3.21 3.78
N SER A 173 3.97 4.34 4.29
CA SER A 173 3.12 5.48 4.62
C SER A 173 2.36 6.01 3.40
N TYR A 174 3.00 6.03 2.23
CA TYR A 174 2.38 6.45 0.98
C TYR A 174 1.21 5.52 0.58
N MET A 175 1.38 4.22 0.84
CA MET A 175 0.33 3.24 0.54
C MET A 175 -0.88 3.42 1.45
N TRP A 176 -0.67 3.54 2.75
CA TRP A 176 -1.77 3.76 3.69
C TRP A 176 -2.46 5.11 3.45
N THR A 177 -1.69 6.17 3.23
CA THR A 177 -2.23 7.50 2.94
C THR A 177 -3.06 7.49 1.66
N GLY A 178 -2.53 6.90 0.57
CA GLY A 178 -3.23 6.80 -0.71
C GLY A 178 -4.53 5.98 -0.63
N MET A 179 -4.55 4.91 0.17
CA MET A 179 -5.79 4.13 0.41
C MET A 179 -6.83 4.96 1.18
N HIS A 180 -6.43 5.69 2.23
CA HIS A 180 -7.35 6.56 2.96
C HIS A 180 -7.88 7.70 2.09
N ALA A 181 -7.02 8.27 1.24
CA ALA A 181 -7.40 9.31 0.29
C ALA A 181 -8.43 8.79 -0.72
N ALA A 182 -8.22 7.60 -1.29
CA ALA A 182 -9.18 6.97 -2.18
C ALA A 182 -10.52 6.70 -1.49
N ALA A 183 -10.48 6.20 -0.23
CA ALA A 183 -11.70 5.99 0.55
C ALA A 183 -12.43 7.30 0.84
N GLY A 184 -11.72 8.35 1.26
CA GLY A 184 -12.28 9.68 1.51
C GLY A 184 -12.90 10.31 0.25
N ALA A 185 -12.17 10.26 -0.88
CA ALA A 185 -12.66 10.74 -2.16
C ALA A 185 -13.93 9.99 -2.62
N MET A 186 -13.96 8.67 -2.45
CA MET A 186 -15.13 7.85 -2.80
C MET A 186 -16.33 8.13 -1.89
N MET A 187 -16.14 8.34 -0.59
CA MET A 187 -17.21 8.74 0.33
C MET A 187 -17.79 10.10 -0.07
N ALA A 188 -16.94 11.07 -0.39
CA ALA A 188 -17.36 12.39 -0.85
C ALA A 188 -18.09 12.31 -2.20
N TYR A 189 -17.58 11.51 -3.13
CA TYR A 189 -18.20 11.27 -4.43
C TYR A 189 -19.58 10.60 -4.30
N TYR A 190 -19.71 9.62 -3.40
CA TYR A 190 -21.01 9.00 -3.10
C TYR A 190 -22.00 9.99 -2.51
N TYR A 191 -21.56 10.77 -1.49
CA TYR A 191 -22.42 11.79 -0.87
C TYR A 191 -22.85 12.88 -1.85
N ARG A 192 -21.96 13.28 -2.77
CA ARG A 192 -22.29 14.17 -3.89
C ARG A 192 -23.49 13.67 -4.71
N GLY A 193 -23.60 12.36 -4.91
CA GLY A 193 -24.74 11.75 -5.61
C GLY A 193 -26.07 11.95 -4.88
N LEU A 194 -26.04 12.12 -3.56
CA LEU A 194 -27.22 12.35 -2.71
C LEU A 194 -27.53 13.83 -2.53
N SER A 195 -26.50 14.65 -2.27
CA SER A 195 -26.63 16.09 -1.97
C SER A 195 -26.70 16.98 -3.21
N GLY A 196 -26.10 16.52 -4.31
CA GLY A 196 -25.86 17.36 -5.50
C GLY A 196 -24.65 18.27 -5.40
N GLU A 197 -23.94 18.31 -4.28
CA GLU A 197 -22.83 19.19 -3.97
C GLU A 197 -21.52 18.43 -3.76
N GLY A 198 -20.41 19.01 -4.23
CA GLY A 198 -19.06 18.52 -3.95
C GLY A 198 -18.59 18.91 -2.55
N GLN A 199 -17.39 18.46 -2.18
CA GLN A 199 -16.76 18.85 -0.93
C GLN A 199 -15.24 18.70 -0.97
N HIS A 200 -14.57 19.32 -0.01
CA HIS A 200 -13.14 19.20 0.19
C HIS A 200 -12.84 18.08 1.21
N VAL A 201 -11.92 17.20 0.86
CA VAL A 201 -11.43 16.09 1.69
C VAL A 201 -9.96 16.37 2.02
N ASP A 202 -9.66 16.55 3.31
CA ASP A 202 -8.30 16.78 3.82
C ASP A 202 -7.75 15.48 4.40
N VAL A 203 -6.63 14.98 3.87
CA VAL A 203 -6.00 13.72 4.26
C VAL A 203 -4.58 13.96 4.75
N SER A 204 -4.34 13.63 6.01
CA SER A 204 -3.02 13.68 6.64
C SER A 204 -2.30 12.35 6.53
N ALA A 205 -1.06 12.36 6.03
CA ALA A 205 -0.22 11.15 5.98
C ALA A 205 0.07 10.62 7.40
N GLN A 206 0.36 11.49 8.34
CA GLN A 206 0.55 11.10 9.75
C GLN A 206 -0.66 10.36 10.31
N ALA A 207 -1.87 10.87 10.09
CA ALA A 207 -3.11 10.24 10.54
C ALA A 207 -3.37 8.91 9.81
N GLY A 208 -3.12 8.84 8.51
CA GLY A 208 -3.25 7.63 7.71
C GLY A 208 -2.37 6.48 8.23
N VAL A 209 -1.12 6.78 8.59
CA VAL A 209 -0.22 5.78 9.19
C VAL A 209 -0.66 5.39 10.60
N LEU A 210 -1.14 6.35 11.41
CA LEU A 210 -1.63 6.07 12.76
C LEU A 210 -2.76 5.02 12.76
N TRP A 211 -3.63 5.02 11.75
CA TRP A 211 -4.69 4.02 11.62
C TRP A 211 -4.17 2.58 11.60
N ALA A 212 -2.98 2.34 11.07
CA ALA A 212 -2.36 1.00 11.07
C ALA A 212 -1.92 0.53 12.47
N CYS A 213 -1.78 1.45 13.43
CA CYS A 213 -1.41 1.16 14.81
C CYS A 213 -2.36 1.78 15.85
N SER A 214 -3.62 2.03 15.48
CA SER A 214 -4.62 2.75 16.29
C SER A 214 -4.87 2.16 17.69
N ILE A 215 -4.58 0.87 17.88
CA ILE A 215 -4.68 0.22 19.19
C ILE A 215 -3.62 0.75 20.19
N ALA A 216 -2.46 1.21 19.71
CA ALA A 216 -1.37 1.60 20.60
C ALA A 216 -1.67 2.84 21.46
N PRO A 217 -2.24 3.95 20.93
CA PRO A 217 -2.73 5.06 21.73
C PRO A 217 -3.82 4.65 22.73
N SER A 218 -4.75 3.79 22.32
CA SER A 218 -5.83 3.30 23.19
C SER A 218 -5.28 2.44 24.34
N PHE A 219 -4.28 1.59 24.04
CA PHE A 219 -3.59 0.80 25.05
C PHE A 219 -2.89 1.70 26.09
N TYR A 220 -2.18 2.74 25.62
CA TYR A 220 -1.56 3.70 26.51
C TYR A 220 -2.58 4.47 27.33
N ASP A 221 -3.68 4.92 26.73
CA ASP A 221 -4.69 5.67 27.48
C ASP A 221 -5.34 4.83 28.57
N TYR A 222 -5.62 3.56 28.30
CA TYR A 222 -6.25 2.66 29.26
C TYR A 222 -5.28 2.18 30.35
N ASN A 223 -4.12 1.65 29.95
CA ASN A 223 -3.18 1.00 30.89
C ASN A 223 -2.12 1.96 31.45
N LYS A 224 -1.93 3.15 30.86
CA LYS A 224 -0.80 4.07 31.11
C LYS A 224 0.57 3.44 30.85
N GLU A 225 0.63 2.42 30.01
CA GLU A 225 1.83 1.71 29.61
C GLU A 225 2.09 1.85 28.13
N LEU A 226 3.34 2.03 27.74
CA LEU A 226 3.71 2.05 26.33
C LEU A 226 3.81 0.62 25.79
N PRO A 227 3.14 0.29 24.68
CA PRO A 227 3.38 -0.99 24.01
C PRO A 227 4.82 -1.05 23.53
N GLY A 228 5.54 -2.10 23.96
CA GLY A 228 6.94 -2.32 23.59
C GLY A 228 7.11 -3.03 22.25
N ARG A 229 8.31 -2.87 21.68
CA ARG A 229 8.72 -3.70 20.55
C ARG A 229 8.95 -5.14 21.00
N ALA A 230 8.61 -6.08 20.17
CA ALA A 230 8.77 -7.51 20.46
C ALA A 230 9.63 -8.26 19.43
N GLY A 231 9.99 -7.61 18.32
CA GLY A 231 10.78 -8.24 17.25
C GLY A 231 10.09 -9.49 16.71
N VAL A 232 10.83 -10.58 16.72
CA VAL A 232 10.33 -11.90 16.29
C VAL A 232 9.51 -12.64 17.36
N PHE A 233 9.28 -12.03 18.53
CA PHE A 233 8.60 -12.69 19.63
C PHE A 233 7.15 -12.22 19.79
N ILE A 234 6.32 -13.09 20.31
CA ILE A 234 5.02 -12.77 20.91
C ILE A 234 5.18 -12.68 22.41
N THR A 235 4.65 -11.62 22.99
CA THR A 235 4.70 -11.31 24.43
C THR A 235 3.28 -11.23 25.02
N GLY A 236 3.16 -11.17 26.35
CA GLY A 236 1.88 -10.97 27.05
C GLY A 236 0.93 -12.18 27.02
N ARG A 237 1.42 -13.37 26.67
CA ARG A 237 0.64 -14.60 26.69
C ARG A 237 0.79 -15.40 28.00
N SER A 238 1.89 -15.18 28.70
CA SER A 238 2.18 -15.83 29.98
C SER A 238 2.27 -14.83 31.11
N ILE A 239 1.71 -15.16 32.26
CA ILE A 239 1.85 -14.37 33.50
C ILE A 239 3.27 -14.41 34.07
N THR A 240 4.09 -15.37 33.64
CA THR A 240 5.52 -15.46 33.99
C THR A 240 6.40 -14.52 33.17
N GLY A 241 5.82 -13.82 32.16
CA GLY A 241 6.56 -12.98 31.23
C GLY A 241 7.26 -13.76 30.10
N ALA A 242 7.01 -15.07 29.96
CA ALA A 242 7.62 -15.87 28.90
C ALA A 242 7.25 -15.33 27.52
N LYS A 243 8.27 -15.25 26.62
CA LYS A 243 8.19 -14.80 25.23
C LYS A 243 8.31 -16.03 24.34
N MET A 244 7.48 -16.11 23.31
CA MET A 244 7.50 -17.17 22.32
C MET A 244 7.94 -16.61 20.98
N ARG A 245 8.88 -17.28 20.33
CA ARG A 245 9.31 -16.90 18.99
C ARG A 245 8.18 -17.18 17.99
N ALA A 246 7.91 -16.23 17.12
CA ALA A 246 6.87 -16.33 16.10
C ALA A 246 7.43 -16.62 14.70
N VAL A 247 8.73 -16.36 14.50
CA VAL A 247 9.40 -16.56 13.21
C VAL A 247 10.65 -17.40 13.44
N GLU A 248 10.68 -18.58 12.82
CA GLU A 248 11.77 -19.52 12.93
C GLU A 248 12.51 -19.66 11.60
N PRO A 249 13.85 -19.80 11.60
CA PRO A 249 14.58 -20.11 10.39
C PRO A 249 14.30 -21.54 9.93
N CYS A 250 14.18 -21.73 8.61
CA CYS A 250 14.09 -23.02 7.97
C CYS A 250 15.20 -23.18 6.91
N LYS A 251 15.19 -24.27 6.16
CA LYS A 251 16.27 -24.60 5.21
C LYS A 251 16.45 -23.55 4.11
N ASP A 252 15.36 -22.93 3.66
CA ASP A 252 15.30 -22.01 2.49
C ASP A 252 14.63 -20.68 2.83
N GLY A 253 14.65 -20.28 4.10
CA GLY A 253 14.10 -19.00 4.54
C GLY A 253 13.58 -19.03 5.97
N TYR A 254 12.33 -18.63 6.14
CA TYR A 254 11.68 -18.54 7.45
C TYR A 254 10.27 -19.10 7.40
N VAL A 255 9.79 -19.57 8.56
CA VAL A 255 8.40 -19.99 8.77
C VAL A 255 7.82 -19.28 9.98
N ASN A 256 6.54 -19.00 9.95
CA ASN A 256 5.78 -18.58 11.11
C ASN A 256 5.31 -19.84 11.84
N TYR A 257 5.84 -20.07 13.02
CA TYR A 257 5.47 -21.16 13.90
C TYR A 257 5.57 -20.68 15.34
N ILE A 258 4.53 -20.92 16.11
CA ILE A 258 4.46 -20.41 17.49
C ILE A 258 4.03 -21.55 18.42
N ILE A 259 4.64 -21.63 19.58
CA ILE A 259 4.21 -22.49 20.66
C ILE A 259 2.96 -21.88 21.30
N TYR A 260 1.81 -22.45 20.98
CA TYR A 260 0.53 -21.97 21.49
C TYR A 260 -0.06 -22.92 22.55
N GLY A 261 -0.92 -22.35 23.42
CA GLY A 261 -1.85 -23.09 24.26
C GLY A 261 -3.22 -23.24 23.59
N GLY A 262 -4.17 -23.78 24.36
CA GLY A 262 -5.51 -24.09 23.89
C GLY A 262 -5.55 -25.31 22.94
N PRO A 263 -6.75 -25.76 22.53
CA PRO A 263 -6.88 -27.04 21.79
C PRO A 263 -6.07 -27.08 20.49
N ALA A 264 -6.12 -26.03 19.68
CA ALA A 264 -5.40 -25.97 18.41
C ALA A 264 -3.88 -25.89 18.60
N GLY A 265 -3.40 -25.11 19.57
CA GLY A 265 -1.98 -25.00 19.88
C GLY A 265 -1.41 -26.29 20.45
N ILE A 266 -2.12 -26.94 21.38
CA ILE A 266 -1.74 -28.23 21.93
C ILE A 266 -1.62 -29.26 20.81
N ARG A 267 -2.61 -29.34 19.90
CA ARG A 267 -2.57 -30.25 18.75
C ARG A 267 -1.34 -29.95 17.87
N THR A 268 -1.08 -28.68 17.56
CA THR A 268 0.08 -28.29 16.78
C THR A 268 1.39 -28.73 17.41
N ASN A 269 1.57 -28.51 18.72
CA ASN A 269 2.79 -28.89 19.44
C ASN A 269 2.97 -30.41 19.47
N MET A 270 1.89 -31.15 19.64
CA MET A 270 1.91 -32.64 19.58
C MET A 270 2.34 -33.10 18.19
N ARG A 271 1.69 -32.59 17.13
CA ARG A 271 1.99 -32.97 15.74
C ARG A 271 3.42 -32.61 15.33
N MET A 272 3.91 -31.47 15.78
CA MET A 272 5.30 -31.09 15.56
C MET A 272 6.26 -32.08 16.22
N THR A 273 5.97 -32.52 17.43
CA THR A 273 6.77 -33.54 18.13
C THR A 273 6.74 -34.88 17.39
N GLU A 274 5.56 -35.35 16.97
CA GLU A 274 5.39 -36.57 16.18
C GLU A 274 6.15 -36.49 14.84
N TRP A 275 6.08 -35.33 14.15
CA TRP A 275 6.81 -35.12 12.91
C TRP A 275 8.33 -35.19 13.10
N MET A 276 8.85 -34.55 14.17
CA MET A 276 10.28 -34.69 14.55
C MET A 276 10.66 -36.12 14.82
N GLU A 277 9.81 -36.90 15.54
CA GLU A 277 10.05 -38.27 15.87
C GLU A 277 10.12 -39.15 14.62
N ASN A 278 9.17 -38.99 13.71
CA ASN A 278 9.13 -39.73 12.44
C ASN A 278 10.38 -39.45 11.57
N LYS A 279 11.01 -38.30 11.72
CA LYS A 279 12.29 -37.98 11.08
C LYS A 279 13.52 -38.30 11.94
N GLY A 280 13.34 -38.98 13.09
CA GLY A 280 14.43 -39.39 13.98
C GLY A 280 15.08 -38.23 14.77
N GLY A 281 14.42 -37.08 14.87
CA GLY A 281 15.01 -35.87 15.50
C GLY A 281 14.32 -35.38 16.77
N ALA A 282 13.28 -36.04 17.29
CA ALA A 282 12.58 -35.60 18.48
C ALA A 282 13.38 -35.91 19.77
N PRO A 283 13.67 -34.90 20.61
CA PRO A 283 14.29 -35.16 21.93
C PRO A 283 13.34 -35.91 22.88
N ASP A 284 13.89 -36.72 23.78
CA ASP A 284 13.10 -37.54 24.68
C ASP A 284 12.16 -36.75 25.58
N TYR A 285 12.57 -35.56 26.02
CA TYR A 285 11.71 -34.68 26.86
C TYR A 285 10.46 -34.18 26.11
N LEU A 286 10.50 -34.00 24.76
CA LEU A 286 9.32 -33.66 23.97
C LEU A 286 8.41 -34.86 23.76
N LYS A 287 8.99 -36.03 23.53
CA LYS A 287 8.21 -37.30 23.38
C LYS A 287 7.45 -37.67 24.65
N SER A 288 8.09 -37.44 25.81
CA SER A 288 7.48 -37.75 27.11
C SER A 288 6.57 -36.65 27.65
N LYS A 289 6.52 -35.49 26.96
CA LYS A 289 5.75 -34.33 27.43
C LYS A 289 4.24 -34.55 27.27
N ASP A 290 3.50 -34.40 28.38
CA ASP A 290 2.04 -34.38 28.37
C ASP A 290 1.55 -33.00 27.86
N TRP A 291 1.46 -32.85 26.54
CA TRP A 291 1.00 -31.62 25.89
C TRP A 291 -0.43 -31.23 26.29
N LYS A 292 -1.27 -32.18 26.75
CA LYS A 292 -2.64 -31.87 27.20
C LYS A 292 -2.65 -31.01 28.48
N LYS A 293 -1.57 -31.13 29.28
CA LYS A 293 -1.37 -30.31 30.48
C LYS A 293 -0.59 -29.03 30.23
N PHE A 294 -0.11 -28.79 28.97
CA PHE A 294 0.61 -27.62 28.65
C PHE A 294 -0.28 -26.37 28.80
N ASN A 295 0.17 -25.41 29.62
CA ASN A 295 -0.56 -24.19 29.88
C ASN A 295 0.30 -22.96 29.54
N ILE A 296 -0.04 -22.29 28.42
CA ILE A 296 0.67 -21.11 27.95
C ILE A 296 0.68 -19.96 28.96
N ALA A 297 -0.34 -19.87 29.83
CA ALA A 297 -0.40 -18.79 30.81
C ALA A 297 0.62 -18.93 31.93
N THR A 298 1.06 -20.16 32.24
CA THR A 298 1.96 -20.43 33.37
C THR A 298 3.31 -21.00 32.96
N VAL A 299 3.55 -21.18 31.65
CA VAL A 299 4.81 -21.72 31.11
C VAL A 299 5.97 -20.80 31.48
N THR A 300 7.12 -21.38 31.81
CA THR A 300 8.35 -20.63 32.10
C THR A 300 9.15 -20.35 30.84
N GLN A 301 10.01 -19.32 30.86
CA GLN A 301 10.89 -19.03 29.74
C GLN A 301 11.84 -20.19 29.45
N ALA A 302 12.39 -20.83 30.48
CA ALA A 302 13.29 -21.96 30.32
C ALA A 302 12.62 -23.15 29.59
N GLU A 303 11.35 -23.38 29.85
CA GLU A 303 10.59 -24.43 29.15
C GLU A 303 10.33 -24.04 27.68
N ILE A 304 9.98 -22.76 27.40
CA ILE A 304 9.84 -22.26 26.04
C ILE A 304 11.16 -22.37 25.29
N ASP A 305 12.26 -21.87 25.85
CA ASP A 305 13.58 -21.91 25.22
C ASP A 305 14.01 -23.33 24.86
N GLN A 306 13.71 -24.31 25.73
CA GLN A 306 14.01 -25.71 25.48
C GLN A 306 13.21 -26.26 24.28
N ILE A 307 11.91 -25.97 24.20
CA ILE A 307 11.04 -26.39 23.09
C ILE A 307 11.48 -25.71 21.79
N GLU A 308 11.72 -24.39 21.83
CA GLU A 308 12.16 -23.60 20.66
C GLU A 308 13.51 -24.08 20.14
N ALA A 309 14.45 -24.43 21.01
CA ALA A 309 15.74 -24.97 20.59
C ALA A 309 15.59 -26.26 19.77
N ALA A 310 14.68 -27.17 20.18
CA ALA A 310 14.40 -28.37 19.42
C ALA A 310 13.70 -28.07 18.07
N ASN A 311 12.67 -27.21 18.09
CA ASN A 311 11.96 -26.78 16.89
C ASN A 311 12.92 -26.15 15.88
N ASN A 312 13.75 -25.21 16.33
CA ASN A 312 14.71 -24.50 15.50
C ASN A 312 15.75 -25.46 14.86
N LYS A 313 16.27 -26.40 15.67
CA LYS A 313 17.20 -27.41 15.16
C LYS A 313 16.57 -28.26 14.06
N PHE A 314 15.32 -28.68 14.26
CA PHE A 314 14.59 -29.51 13.30
C PHE A 314 14.24 -28.71 12.04
N LEU A 315 13.66 -27.52 12.18
CA LEU A 315 13.19 -26.68 11.07
C LEU A 315 14.31 -26.24 10.12
N LYS A 316 15.54 -26.10 10.59
CA LYS A 316 16.71 -25.84 9.72
C LYS A 316 16.93 -26.92 8.65
N GLY A 317 16.41 -28.13 8.84
CA GLY A 317 16.45 -29.22 7.85
C GLY A 317 15.24 -29.25 6.92
N VAL A 318 14.20 -28.45 7.17
CA VAL A 318 12.89 -28.46 6.51
C VAL A 318 12.75 -27.27 5.58
N THR A 319 12.24 -27.48 4.35
CA THR A 319 11.93 -26.37 3.43
C THR A 319 10.60 -25.71 3.77
N LYS A 320 10.40 -24.46 3.31
CA LYS A 320 9.12 -23.73 3.43
C LYS A 320 7.95 -24.56 2.88
N LYS A 321 8.16 -25.17 1.71
CA LYS A 321 7.12 -25.99 1.07
C LYS A 321 6.79 -27.23 1.90
N GLU A 322 7.80 -27.99 2.33
CA GLU A 322 7.59 -29.17 3.17
C GLU A 322 6.88 -28.81 4.49
N PHE A 323 7.27 -27.70 5.11
CA PHE A 323 6.63 -27.20 6.32
C PHE A 323 5.14 -26.90 6.08
N PHE A 324 4.83 -26.20 5.00
CA PHE A 324 3.46 -25.79 4.67
C PHE A 324 2.57 -27.01 4.36
N ASP A 325 3.06 -27.91 3.50
CA ASP A 325 2.33 -29.14 3.16
C ASP A 325 2.03 -29.97 4.42
N THR A 326 3.02 -30.14 5.30
CA THR A 326 2.83 -30.88 6.57
C THR A 326 1.85 -30.19 7.51
N CYS A 327 1.90 -28.85 7.58
CA CYS A 327 0.92 -28.08 8.38
C CYS A 327 -0.52 -28.30 7.90
N LEU A 328 -0.74 -28.32 6.58
CA LEU A 328 -2.05 -28.59 6.00
C LEU A 328 -2.50 -30.05 6.24
N GLU A 329 -1.63 -31.01 5.97
CA GLU A 329 -1.95 -32.43 6.11
C GLU A 329 -2.25 -32.84 7.57
N GLN A 330 -1.55 -32.25 8.52
CA GLN A 330 -1.65 -32.60 9.95
C GLN A 330 -2.49 -31.61 10.76
N ASP A 331 -3.17 -30.64 10.14
CA ASP A 331 -3.94 -29.60 10.82
C ASP A 331 -3.13 -28.87 11.91
N MET A 332 -1.94 -28.40 11.54
CA MET A 332 -1.04 -27.62 12.39
C MET A 332 -1.14 -26.13 12.07
N LEU A 333 -0.92 -25.30 13.08
CA LEU A 333 -0.80 -23.85 12.93
C LEU A 333 0.63 -23.51 12.48
N GLY A 334 0.78 -22.98 11.29
CA GLY A 334 2.08 -22.56 10.77
C GLY A 334 2.02 -22.24 9.28
N TYR A 335 2.79 -21.22 8.87
CA TYR A 335 2.85 -20.78 7.47
C TYR A 335 4.27 -20.39 7.08
N PRO A 336 4.66 -20.53 5.81
CA PRO A 336 5.93 -19.99 5.33
C PRO A 336 5.93 -18.46 5.36
N VAL A 337 7.10 -17.87 5.58
CA VAL A 337 7.33 -16.45 5.31
C VAL A 337 7.69 -16.33 3.82
N THR A 338 6.78 -15.79 3.04
CA THR A 338 6.91 -15.70 1.59
C THR A 338 7.77 -14.52 1.16
N THR A 339 8.57 -14.73 0.11
CA THR A 339 9.30 -13.69 -0.62
C THR A 339 8.44 -13.13 -1.76
N SER A 340 8.89 -12.08 -2.42
CA SER A 340 8.22 -11.55 -3.63
C SER A 340 8.13 -12.60 -4.75
N GLN A 341 9.14 -13.47 -4.88
CA GLN A 341 9.09 -14.58 -5.82
C GLN A 341 8.01 -15.59 -5.43
N ASP A 342 7.99 -16.01 -4.15
CA ASP A 342 6.98 -16.96 -3.66
C ASP A 342 5.56 -16.43 -3.89
N THR A 343 5.32 -15.11 -3.70
CA THR A 343 4.00 -14.51 -3.95
C THR A 343 3.62 -14.50 -5.42
N MET A 344 4.56 -14.32 -6.34
CA MET A 344 4.29 -14.43 -7.79
C MET A 344 3.98 -15.87 -8.22
N GLU A 345 4.55 -16.86 -7.53
CA GLU A 345 4.35 -18.27 -7.80
C GLU A 345 3.15 -18.87 -7.04
N ASP A 346 2.58 -18.15 -6.09
CA ASP A 346 1.48 -18.58 -5.22
C ASP A 346 0.21 -18.97 -6.00
N GLU A 347 -0.25 -20.21 -5.79
CA GLU A 347 -1.40 -20.77 -6.50
C GLU A 347 -2.71 -20.06 -6.16
N GLN A 348 -2.89 -19.61 -4.92
CA GLN A 348 -4.07 -18.89 -4.49
C GLN A 348 -4.16 -17.53 -5.18
N LEU A 349 -3.06 -16.78 -5.24
CA LEU A 349 -3.00 -15.49 -5.92
C LEU A 349 -3.19 -15.64 -7.44
N LYS A 350 -2.61 -16.67 -8.04
CA LYS A 350 -2.85 -17.02 -9.46
C LYS A 350 -4.31 -17.37 -9.72
N SER A 351 -4.91 -18.23 -8.90
CA SER A 351 -6.32 -18.63 -9.06
C SER A 351 -7.29 -17.46 -8.86
N ARG A 352 -6.90 -16.49 -8.05
CA ARG A 352 -7.64 -15.23 -7.91
C ARG A 352 -7.46 -14.29 -9.08
N GLY A 353 -6.54 -14.59 -10.02
CA GLY A 353 -6.23 -13.73 -11.17
C GLY A 353 -5.61 -12.39 -10.74
N LEU A 354 -4.79 -12.41 -9.67
CA LEU A 354 -4.14 -11.19 -9.19
C LEU A 354 -3.08 -10.68 -10.18
N TRP A 355 -2.37 -11.57 -10.85
CA TRP A 355 -1.27 -11.21 -11.74
C TRP A 355 -1.78 -10.94 -13.15
N LYS A 356 -1.41 -9.78 -13.70
CA LYS A 356 -1.76 -9.35 -15.06
C LYS A 356 -0.51 -8.89 -15.80
N GLU A 357 -0.36 -9.36 -17.02
CA GLU A 357 0.69 -8.90 -17.93
C GLU A 357 0.18 -7.71 -18.75
N ILE A 358 0.96 -6.65 -18.80
CA ILE A 358 0.75 -5.50 -19.68
C ILE A 358 1.93 -5.38 -20.63
N GLU A 359 1.62 -5.14 -21.90
CA GLU A 359 2.60 -4.87 -22.92
C GLU A 359 3.15 -3.45 -22.77
N HIS A 360 4.47 -3.35 -22.78
CA HIS A 360 5.23 -2.12 -22.86
C HIS A 360 5.91 -2.07 -24.22
N GLU A 361 5.21 -1.49 -25.20
CA GLU A 361 5.69 -1.40 -26.60
C GLU A 361 7.01 -0.64 -26.67
N ASP A 362 7.17 0.41 -25.87
CA ASP A 362 8.37 1.22 -25.72
C ASP A 362 9.59 0.44 -25.18
N LEU A 363 9.36 -0.67 -24.47
CA LEU A 363 10.39 -1.56 -23.94
C LEU A 363 10.53 -2.86 -24.74
N GLY A 364 9.59 -3.15 -25.64
CA GLY A 364 9.51 -4.40 -26.39
C GLY A 364 9.32 -5.64 -25.49
N THR A 365 8.58 -5.49 -24.36
CA THR A 365 8.38 -6.57 -23.39
C THR A 365 7.03 -6.42 -22.68
N LYS A 366 6.66 -7.49 -21.95
CA LYS A 366 5.54 -7.47 -21.01
C LYS A 366 6.06 -7.39 -19.59
N ILE A 367 5.36 -6.65 -18.74
CA ILE A 367 5.62 -6.57 -17.30
C ILE A 367 4.38 -7.07 -16.56
N THR A 368 4.61 -7.91 -15.55
CA THR A 368 3.56 -8.43 -14.69
C THR A 368 3.31 -7.49 -13.51
N TYR A 369 2.05 -7.15 -13.30
CA TYR A 369 1.59 -6.29 -12.20
C TYR A 369 0.54 -6.99 -11.33
N PRO A 370 0.44 -6.64 -10.04
CA PRO A 370 -0.73 -6.98 -9.28
C PRO A 370 -1.92 -6.15 -9.80
N ALA A 371 -2.98 -6.84 -10.21
CA ALA A 371 -4.25 -6.22 -10.56
C ALA A 371 -4.97 -5.71 -9.29
N PHE A 372 -6.28 -5.53 -9.36
CA PHE A 372 -7.02 -4.97 -8.25
C PHE A 372 -7.24 -6.00 -7.12
N PHE A 373 -7.14 -5.56 -5.86
CA PHE A 373 -7.24 -6.42 -4.67
C PHE A 373 -8.64 -6.97 -4.41
N THR A 374 -9.69 -6.39 -5.04
CA THR A 374 -11.10 -6.75 -4.85
C THR A 374 -11.71 -7.31 -6.13
N LYS A 375 -12.57 -8.31 -6.00
CA LYS A 375 -13.40 -8.84 -7.10
C LYS A 375 -14.85 -8.49 -6.84
N PHE A 376 -15.51 -7.91 -7.83
CA PHE A 376 -16.94 -7.66 -7.82
C PHE A 376 -17.68 -8.74 -8.64
N SER A 377 -18.88 -9.12 -8.21
CA SER A 377 -19.68 -10.12 -8.91
C SER A 377 -20.17 -9.64 -10.28
N THR A 378 -20.51 -8.34 -10.39
CA THR A 378 -21.17 -7.76 -11.57
C THR A 378 -20.34 -6.70 -12.28
N LEU A 379 -19.35 -6.12 -11.62
CA LEU A 379 -18.53 -5.03 -12.17
C LEU A 379 -17.13 -5.52 -12.54
N ALA A 380 -16.46 -4.78 -13.42
CA ALA A 380 -15.06 -4.99 -13.77
C ALA A 380 -14.16 -4.02 -12.99
N CYS A 381 -13.11 -4.57 -12.40
CA CYS A 381 -11.97 -3.84 -11.89
C CYS A 381 -10.74 -4.57 -12.41
N ASP A 382 -9.89 -3.89 -13.14
CA ASP A 382 -8.74 -4.53 -13.77
C ASP A 382 -7.64 -3.52 -14.10
N LEU A 383 -6.59 -4.02 -14.69
CA LEU A 383 -5.52 -3.28 -15.29
C LEU A 383 -5.82 -3.10 -16.79
N TRP A 384 -6.09 -1.84 -17.19
CA TRP A 384 -6.56 -1.50 -18.54
C TRP A 384 -5.44 -1.05 -19.48
N ARG A 385 -4.45 -0.33 -18.93
CA ARG A 385 -3.32 0.22 -19.67
C ARG A 385 -2.08 0.40 -18.79
N ARG A 386 -0.90 0.46 -19.41
CA ARG A 386 0.34 0.82 -18.71
C ARG A 386 0.30 2.26 -18.19
N ALA A 387 1.28 2.59 -17.35
CA ALA A 387 1.51 3.97 -16.93
C ALA A 387 1.87 4.86 -18.15
N PRO A 388 1.40 6.13 -18.16
CA PRO A 388 1.66 7.01 -19.29
C PRO A 388 3.12 7.49 -19.32
N LEU A 389 3.62 7.74 -20.52
CA LEU A 389 4.82 8.53 -20.77
C LEU A 389 4.51 10.02 -20.51
N ILE A 390 5.57 10.84 -20.43
CA ILE A 390 5.42 12.28 -20.18
C ILE A 390 4.63 12.93 -21.32
N GLY A 391 3.48 13.53 -21.02
CA GLY A 391 2.62 14.22 -21.98
C GLY A 391 2.01 13.33 -23.07
N GLU A 392 2.04 12.01 -22.91
CA GLU A 392 1.58 11.04 -23.92
C GLU A 392 0.19 11.34 -24.48
N HIS A 393 -0.70 11.88 -23.64
CA HIS A 393 -2.09 12.13 -24.01
C HIS A 393 -2.40 13.64 -24.16
N ASN A 394 -1.38 14.50 -24.34
CA ASN A 394 -1.60 15.94 -24.52
C ASN A 394 -2.53 16.22 -25.70
N GLU A 395 -2.25 15.70 -26.88
CA GLU A 395 -3.09 15.95 -28.08
C GLU A 395 -4.54 15.51 -27.84
N GLU A 396 -4.75 14.34 -27.22
CA GLU A 396 -6.07 13.78 -26.95
C GLU A 396 -6.87 14.63 -25.97
N ILE A 397 -6.28 14.95 -24.80
CA ILE A 397 -6.98 15.67 -23.72
C ILE A 397 -7.23 17.13 -24.08
N TYR A 398 -6.26 17.79 -24.71
CA TYR A 398 -6.45 19.19 -25.13
C TYR A 398 -7.46 19.32 -26.28
N ALA A 399 -7.55 18.32 -27.18
CA ALA A 399 -8.61 18.28 -28.19
C ALA A 399 -10.03 18.19 -27.56
N GLU A 400 -10.19 17.46 -26.43
CA GLU A 400 -11.46 17.42 -25.69
C GLU A 400 -11.87 18.79 -25.12
N LEU A 401 -10.91 19.72 -24.95
CA LEU A 401 -11.11 21.11 -24.54
C LEU A 401 -11.28 22.08 -25.72
N GLY A 402 -11.22 21.58 -26.96
CA GLY A 402 -11.39 22.38 -28.17
C GLY A 402 -10.09 22.95 -28.77
N TYR A 403 -8.93 22.62 -28.20
CA TYR A 403 -7.64 23.03 -28.76
C TYR A 403 -7.33 22.22 -30.03
N GLN A 404 -6.87 22.92 -31.08
CA GLN A 404 -6.40 22.27 -32.30
C GLN A 404 -4.94 21.88 -32.14
N ARG A 405 -4.46 20.98 -33.01
CA ARG A 405 -3.07 20.51 -32.96
C ARG A 405 -2.04 21.65 -32.99
N GLU A 406 -2.31 22.70 -33.73
CA GLU A 406 -1.43 23.87 -33.79
C GLU A 406 -1.37 24.61 -32.45
N ASP A 407 -2.53 24.73 -31.75
CA ASP A 407 -2.59 25.34 -30.42
C ASP A 407 -1.75 24.50 -29.42
N VAL A 408 -1.87 23.17 -29.45
CA VAL A 408 -1.09 22.25 -28.60
C VAL A 408 0.40 22.44 -28.86
N LEU A 409 0.84 22.51 -30.10
CA LEU A 409 2.25 22.76 -30.44
C LEU A 409 2.75 24.12 -29.96
N ASN A 410 1.91 25.14 -30.02
CA ASN A 410 2.25 26.48 -29.50
C ASN A 410 2.35 26.47 -27.96
N LEU A 411 1.47 25.79 -27.26
CA LEU A 411 1.54 25.62 -25.82
C LEU A 411 2.81 24.87 -25.39
N MET A 412 3.21 23.84 -26.13
CA MET A 412 4.49 23.12 -25.90
C MET A 412 5.69 24.04 -26.11
N ARG A 413 5.72 24.83 -27.20
CA ARG A 413 6.80 25.80 -27.47
C ARG A 413 6.90 26.88 -26.39
N ALA A 414 5.77 27.26 -25.80
CA ALA A 414 5.69 28.21 -24.71
C ALA A 414 5.97 27.59 -23.32
N ASN A 415 6.29 26.28 -23.29
CA ASN A 415 6.50 25.50 -22.05
C ASN A 415 5.34 25.59 -21.05
N VAL A 416 4.11 25.71 -21.56
CA VAL A 416 2.88 25.65 -20.76
C VAL A 416 2.44 24.20 -20.56
N ILE A 417 2.71 23.37 -21.57
CA ILE A 417 2.43 21.94 -21.57
C ILE A 417 3.61 21.12 -22.08
#